data_70d4e9b92dcd44058cc747d6f41525c7
#
_entry.id   70d4e9b92dcd44058cc747d6f41525c7
#
_cell.length_a   1.000
_cell.length_b   1.000
_cell.length_c   1.000
_cell.angle_alpha   90.00
_cell.angle_beta   90.00
_cell.angle_gamma   90.00
#
_symmetry.space_group_name_H-M   'P 1'
#
loop_
_entity.id
_entity.type
_entity.pdbx_description
1 polymer ?
#
loop_
_entity_poly.entity_id
_entity_poly.type
_entity_poly.pdbx_seq_one_letter_code
_entity_poly.pdbx_strand_id
1 'polypeptide(L)'
;MNDKTAVLFANEAFYAAFAGRDMPAMENVWWHGENITCIHPGWPPLFGREHVMGSWQAILGGEDSPDIQCRNAVPHIFNTTAYVICYETIGDGALLASNVFIRDDGRWYMVHHQGGTAAPMVPETTDESPSFIQ
;
A
#
# COMPACT_ATOMS: atom_id res chain seq x y z
N MET A 1 8.30 19.16 5.25
CA MET A 1 8.03 17.77 5.60
C MET A 1 9.16 16.93 5.04
N ASN A 2 9.78 16.08 5.85
CA ASN A 2 10.88 15.28 5.32
C ASN A 2 10.32 14.13 4.49
N ASP A 3 11.21 13.43 3.79
CA ASP A 3 10.78 12.41 2.84
C ASP A 3 10.08 11.25 3.52
N LYS A 4 10.55 10.82 4.69
CA LYS A 4 9.88 9.71 5.38
C LYS A 4 8.44 10.06 5.72
N THR A 5 8.23 11.25 6.26
CA THR A 5 6.89 11.70 6.61
C THR A 5 6.02 11.83 5.36
N ALA A 6 6.58 12.36 4.27
CA ALA A 6 5.83 12.52 3.03
C ALA A 6 5.43 11.18 2.43
N VAL A 7 6.33 10.19 2.46
CA VAL A 7 6.03 8.87 1.95
C VAL A 7 4.98 8.17 2.81
N LEU A 8 5.09 8.30 4.15
CA LEU A 8 4.07 7.73 5.03
C LEU A 8 2.72 8.40 4.82
N PHE A 9 2.71 9.69 4.52
CA PHE A 9 1.47 10.39 4.22
C PHE A 9 0.85 9.86 2.92
N ALA A 10 1.67 9.60 1.90
CA ALA A 10 1.17 9.02 0.66
C ALA A 10 0.62 7.60 0.89
N ASN A 11 1.30 6.83 1.73
CA ASN A 11 0.85 5.49 2.09
C ASN A 11 -0.48 5.54 2.82
N GLU A 12 -0.63 6.48 3.76
CA GLU A 12 -1.89 6.65 4.46
C GLU A 12 -3.01 7.07 3.50
N ALA A 13 -2.70 7.92 2.53
CA ALA A 13 -3.70 8.35 1.56
C ALA A 13 -4.21 7.17 0.75
N PHE A 14 -3.33 6.22 0.41
CA PHE A 14 -3.73 5.02 -0.28
C PHE A 14 -4.74 4.21 0.56
N TYR A 15 -4.43 3.98 1.84
CA TYR A 15 -5.32 3.19 2.68
C TYR A 15 -6.60 3.94 3.02
N ALA A 16 -6.56 5.26 3.11
CA ALA A 16 -7.77 6.05 3.30
C ALA A 16 -8.70 5.92 2.10
N ALA A 17 -8.15 5.97 0.89
CA ALA A 17 -8.94 5.78 -0.33
C ALA A 17 -9.52 4.38 -0.38
N PHE A 18 -8.75 3.38 0.04
CA PHE A 18 -9.18 1.98 0.04
C PHE A 18 -10.32 1.80 1.03
N ALA A 19 -10.11 2.16 2.29
CA ALA A 19 -11.13 1.98 3.33
C ALA A 19 -12.37 2.81 3.06
N GLY A 20 -12.19 4.00 2.49
CA GLY A 20 -13.29 4.89 2.19
C GLY A 20 -14.03 4.60 0.89
N ARG A 21 -13.56 3.60 0.13
CA ARG A 21 -14.14 3.27 -1.17
C ARG A 21 -14.18 4.49 -2.06
N ASP A 22 -13.10 5.26 -2.05
CA ASP A 22 -13.07 6.56 -2.71
C ASP A 22 -12.25 6.42 -3.98
N MET A 23 -12.92 6.15 -5.09
CA MET A 23 -12.23 5.90 -6.35
C MET A 23 -11.48 7.13 -6.86
N PRO A 24 -12.04 8.35 -6.82
CA PRO A 24 -11.25 9.52 -7.22
C PRO A 24 -9.97 9.69 -6.39
N ALA A 25 -10.05 9.43 -5.09
CA ALA A 25 -8.85 9.51 -4.24
C ALA A 25 -7.85 8.42 -4.62
N MET A 26 -8.34 7.21 -4.91
CA MET A 26 -7.47 6.11 -5.32
C MET A 26 -6.76 6.46 -6.63
N GLU A 27 -7.48 7.01 -7.61
CA GLU A 27 -6.86 7.45 -8.84
C GLU A 27 -5.76 8.47 -8.61
N ASN A 28 -5.96 9.33 -7.62
CA ASN A 28 -5.03 10.41 -7.35
C ASN A 28 -3.77 9.97 -6.59
N VAL A 29 -3.84 8.87 -5.87
CA VAL A 29 -2.71 8.33 -5.13
C VAL A 29 -1.70 7.68 -6.07
N TRP A 30 -2.17 7.06 -7.13
CA TRP A 30 -1.32 6.35 -8.06
C TRP A 30 -0.69 7.30 -9.07
N TRP A 31 0.54 7.00 -9.46
CA TRP A 31 1.21 7.76 -10.51
C TRP A 31 0.39 7.65 -11.80
N HIS A 32 0.28 8.78 -12.52
CA HIS A 32 -0.63 8.83 -13.65
C HIS A 32 -0.01 8.32 -14.95
N GLY A 33 1.24 7.88 -14.95
CA GLY A 33 1.83 7.24 -16.11
C GLY A 33 1.45 5.78 -16.21
N GLU A 34 1.94 5.12 -17.27
CA GLU A 34 1.57 3.75 -17.55
C GLU A 34 2.39 2.73 -16.78
N ASN A 35 3.54 3.11 -16.25
CA ASN A 35 4.44 2.14 -15.65
C ASN A 35 4.09 1.94 -14.18
N ILE A 36 2.91 1.39 -13.93
CA ILE A 36 2.46 1.03 -12.59
C ILE A 36 1.99 -0.42 -12.60
N THR A 37 2.08 -1.07 -11.44
CA THR A 37 1.73 -2.49 -11.31
C THR A 37 1.02 -2.72 -9.98
N CYS A 38 0.23 -3.79 -9.92
CA CYS A 38 -0.51 -4.11 -8.71
C CYS A 38 -0.75 -5.61 -8.66
N ILE A 39 -0.57 -6.19 -7.47
CA ILE A 39 -0.86 -7.60 -7.25
C ILE A 39 -1.74 -7.68 -6.00
N HIS A 40 -3.02 -7.92 -6.22
CA HIS A 40 -3.94 -8.12 -5.09
C HIS A 40 -3.76 -9.53 -4.53
N PRO A 41 -4.09 -9.76 -3.26
CA PRO A 41 -3.91 -11.08 -2.67
C PRO A 41 -4.64 -12.15 -3.48
N GLY A 42 -3.88 -13.13 -3.97
CA GLY A 42 -4.44 -14.21 -4.76
C GLY A 42 -4.68 -13.91 -6.22
N TRP A 43 -4.41 -12.69 -6.67
CA TRP A 43 -4.63 -12.32 -8.07
C TRP A 43 -3.34 -12.48 -8.86
N PRO A 44 -3.45 -12.60 -10.19
CA PRO A 44 -2.26 -12.44 -11.04
C PRO A 44 -1.83 -10.98 -11.08
N PRO A 45 -0.61 -10.72 -11.51
CA PRO A 45 -0.14 -9.34 -11.57
C PRO A 45 -0.88 -8.53 -12.63
N LEU A 46 -1.12 -7.27 -12.32
CA LEU A 46 -1.76 -6.33 -13.23
C LEU A 46 -0.74 -5.29 -13.64
N PHE A 47 -0.72 -4.98 -14.92
CA PHE A 47 0.25 -4.05 -15.49
C PHE A 47 -0.48 -2.92 -16.19
N GLY A 48 -0.05 -1.69 -15.95
CA GLY A 48 -0.56 -0.53 -16.65
C GLY A 48 -1.77 0.09 -15.96
N ARG A 49 -1.96 1.37 -16.26
CA ARG A 49 -2.96 2.14 -15.52
C ARG A 49 -4.38 1.64 -15.76
N GLU A 50 -4.70 1.24 -16.99
CA GLU A 50 -6.06 0.79 -17.27
C GLU A 50 -6.43 -0.42 -16.43
N HIS A 51 -5.54 -1.41 -16.38
CA HIS A 51 -5.84 -2.65 -15.63
C HIS A 51 -5.80 -2.41 -14.13
N VAL A 52 -4.83 -1.62 -13.66
CA VAL A 52 -4.72 -1.34 -12.22
C VAL A 52 -5.95 -0.56 -11.75
N MET A 53 -6.32 0.50 -12.45
CA MET A 53 -7.49 1.29 -12.05
C MET A 53 -8.78 0.49 -12.20
N GLY A 54 -8.88 -0.34 -13.24
CA GLY A 54 -10.05 -1.20 -13.41
C GLY A 54 -10.24 -2.14 -12.24
N SER A 55 -9.14 -2.70 -11.73
CA SER A 55 -9.24 -3.60 -10.58
C SER A 55 -9.68 -2.84 -9.32
N TRP A 56 -9.16 -1.63 -9.11
CA TRP A 56 -9.57 -0.85 -7.96
C TRP A 56 -11.04 -0.46 -8.04
N GLN A 57 -11.49 -0.10 -9.25
CA GLN A 57 -12.90 0.23 -9.41
C GLN A 57 -13.80 -0.95 -9.07
N ALA A 58 -13.41 -2.15 -9.47
CA ALA A 58 -14.18 -3.35 -9.15
C ALA A 58 -14.16 -3.62 -7.64
N ILE A 59 -13.00 -3.49 -7.00
CA ILE A 59 -12.88 -3.76 -5.56
C ILE A 59 -13.66 -2.73 -4.76
N LEU A 60 -13.45 -1.44 -5.03
CA LEU A 60 -14.08 -0.40 -4.22
C LEU A 60 -15.58 -0.30 -4.47
N GLY A 61 -16.03 -0.67 -5.67
CA GLY A 61 -17.44 -0.67 -5.97
C GLY A 61 -18.17 -1.93 -5.55
N GLY A 62 -17.44 -2.95 -5.09
CA GLY A 62 -18.06 -4.21 -4.71
C GLY A 62 -18.62 -4.17 -3.31
N GLU A 63 -19.49 -5.13 -3.02
CA GLU A 63 -20.10 -5.18 -1.69
C GLU A 63 -19.14 -5.69 -0.65
N ASP A 64 -18.10 -6.40 -1.09
CA ASP A 64 -17.18 -7.04 -0.17
C ASP A 64 -15.89 -6.26 0.01
N SER A 65 -15.89 -4.98 -0.33
CA SER A 65 -14.70 -4.16 -0.11
C SER A 65 -14.40 -4.11 1.39
N PRO A 66 -13.20 -4.52 1.81
CA PRO A 66 -12.93 -4.65 3.24
C PRO A 66 -12.72 -3.31 3.92
N ASP A 67 -12.99 -3.28 5.20
CA ASP A 67 -12.64 -2.13 6.04
C ASP A 67 -11.20 -2.33 6.48
N ILE A 68 -10.28 -1.94 5.64
CA ILE A 68 -8.88 -2.26 5.78
C ILE A 68 -8.16 -1.16 6.54
N GLN A 69 -7.22 -1.54 7.38
CA GLN A 69 -6.40 -0.58 8.10
C GLN A 69 -4.94 -0.94 7.96
N CYS A 70 -4.11 0.09 7.86
CA CYS A 70 -2.67 -0.07 7.75
C CYS A 70 -2.06 -0.02 9.15
N ARG A 71 -1.15 -0.96 9.43
CA ARG A 71 -0.46 -1.03 10.71
C ARG A 71 1.02 -1.21 10.50
N ASN A 72 1.81 -0.61 11.38
CA ASN A 72 3.25 -0.81 11.46
C ASN A 72 3.95 -0.49 10.15
N ALA A 73 3.60 0.64 9.56
CA ALA A 73 4.20 1.06 8.29
C ALA A 73 5.62 1.56 8.51
N VAL A 74 6.55 1.01 7.73
CA VAL A 74 7.96 1.37 7.83
C VAL A 74 8.45 1.83 6.46
N PRO A 75 8.86 3.09 6.33
CA PRO A 75 9.29 3.61 5.04
C PRO A 75 10.79 3.42 4.83
N HIS A 76 11.17 3.22 3.58
CA HIS A 76 12.56 3.12 3.16
C HIS A 76 12.73 4.03 1.94
N ILE A 77 13.65 4.99 2.04
CA ILE A 77 13.80 6.03 1.02
C ILE A 77 15.09 5.82 0.25
N PHE A 78 14.97 5.87 -1.07
CA PHE A 78 16.11 5.79 -1.97
C PHE A 78 16.01 6.93 -2.97
N ASN A 79 16.46 8.11 -2.58
CA ASN A 79 16.45 9.30 -3.45
C ASN A 79 14.99 9.60 -3.89
N THR A 80 14.63 9.37 -5.13
CA THR A 80 13.29 9.67 -5.63
C THR A 80 12.41 8.43 -5.68
N THR A 81 12.84 7.33 -5.07
CA THR A 81 12.05 6.11 -4.95
C THR A 81 11.98 5.73 -3.49
N ALA A 82 10.87 5.17 -3.09
CA ALA A 82 10.69 4.72 -1.72
C ALA A 82 9.78 3.51 -1.70
N TYR A 83 9.90 2.70 -0.65
CA TYR A 83 8.90 1.66 -0.45
C TYR A 83 8.51 1.62 1.03
N VAL A 84 7.30 1.13 1.28
CA VAL A 84 6.75 0.99 2.62
C VAL A 84 6.33 -0.46 2.78
N ILE A 85 6.77 -1.06 3.88
CA ILE A 85 6.29 -2.38 4.29
C ILE A 85 5.31 -2.15 5.42
N CYS A 86 4.12 -2.74 5.33
CA CYS A 86 3.13 -2.55 6.37
C CYS A 86 2.22 -3.77 6.44
N TYR A 87 1.47 -3.87 7.53
CA TYR A 87 0.42 -4.87 7.63
C TYR A 87 -0.91 -4.24 7.23
N GLU A 88 -1.75 -5.06 6.63
CA GLU A 88 -3.11 -4.66 6.31
C GLU A 88 -4.03 -5.52 7.16
N THR A 89 -4.74 -4.89 8.08
CA THR A 89 -5.61 -5.65 8.98
C THR A 89 -7.06 -5.52 8.55
N ILE A 90 -7.77 -6.64 8.57
CA ILE A 90 -9.17 -6.71 8.23
C ILE A 90 -9.80 -7.59 9.28
N GLY A 91 -10.55 -6.99 10.22
CA GLY A 91 -11.06 -7.73 11.36
C GLY A 91 -9.90 -8.32 12.15
N ASP A 92 -9.91 -9.63 12.36
CA ASP A 92 -8.85 -10.30 13.09
C ASP A 92 -7.74 -10.79 12.17
N GLY A 93 -7.89 -10.65 10.88
CA GLY A 93 -6.90 -11.13 9.93
C GLY A 93 -5.90 -10.07 9.56
N ALA A 94 -4.76 -10.50 9.04
CA ALA A 94 -3.72 -9.57 8.60
C ALA A 94 -3.08 -10.08 7.33
N LEU A 95 -2.76 -9.15 6.45
CA LEU A 95 -1.96 -9.38 5.26
C LEU A 95 -0.70 -8.54 5.39
N LEU A 96 0.28 -8.82 4.57
CA LEU A 96 1.51 -8.04 4.53
C LEU A 96 1.58 -7.38 3.17
N ALA A 97 1.94 -6.11 3.16
CA ALA A 97 1.95 -5.36 1.91
C ALA A 97 3.29 -4.67 1.69
N SER A 98 3.65 -4.57 0.42
CA SER A 98 4.78 -3.78 -0.04
C SER A 98 4.24 -2.74 -1.00
N ASN A 99 4.51 -1.48 -0.71
CA ASN A 99 4.03 -0.34 -1.51
C ASN A 99 5.22 0.47 -1.97
N VAL A 100 5.35 0.68 -3.27
CA VAL A 100 6.48 1.40 -3.84
C VAL A 100 5.99 2.73 -4.38
N PHE A 101 6.76 3.79 -4.10
CA PHE A 101 6.42 5.15 -4.47
C PHE A 101 7.56 5.80 -5.23
N ILE A 102 7.23 6.75 -6.09
CA ILE A 102 8.24 7.61 -6.71
C ILE A 102 7.87 9.05 -6.45
N ARG A 103 8.89 9.92 -6.40
CA ARG A 103 8.66 11.35 -6.29
C ARG A 103 8.72 11.96 -7.68
N ASP A 104 7.65 12.60 -8.07
CA ASP A 104 7.53 13.24 -9.37
C ASP A 104 6.98 14.64 -9.14
N ASP A 105 7.74 15.63 -9.55
CA ASP A 105 7.36 17.04 -9.41
C ASP A 105 7.04 17.36 -7.94
N GLY A 106 7.90 16.87 -7.05
CA GLY A 106 7.79 17.18 -5.63
C GLY A 106 6.77 16.40 -4.85
N ARG A 107 6.07 15.49 -5.49
CA ARG A 107 5.01 14.73 -4.83
C ARG A 107 5.28 13.24 -4.98
N TRP A 108 4.96 12.48 -3.92
CA TRP A 108 5.13 11.03 -3.93
C TRP A 108 3.86 10.34 -4.43
N TYR A 109 4.01 9.43 -5.37
CA TYR A 109 2.92 8.68 -5.98
C TYR A 109 3.21 7.19 -5.89
N MET A 110 2.18 6.38 -5.70
CA MET A 110 2.33 4.93 -5.69
C MET A 110 2.53 4.43 -7.12
N VAL A 111 3.50 3.54 -7.30
CA VAL A 111 3.73 2.88 -8.60
C VAL A 111 3.56 1.38 -8.51
N HIS A 112 3.54 0.82 -7.30
CA HIS A 112 3.36 -0.63 -7.14
C HIS A 112 2.75 -0.92 -5.78
N HIS A 113 1.85 -1.88 -5.76
CA HIS A 113 1.25 -2.40 -4.53
C HIS A 113 1.17 -3.91 -4.65
N GLN A 114 1.56 -4.60 -3.59
CA GLN A 114 1.35 -6.03 -3.49
C GLN A 114 0.97 -6.37 -2.08
N GLY A 115 -0.16 -7.09 -1.92
CA GLY A 115 -0.57 -7.64 -0.64
C GLY A 115 -0.59 -9.14 -0.71
N GLY A 116 -0.34 -9.79 0.41
CA GLY A 116 -0.34 -11.24 0.46
C GLY A 116 -0.47 -11.75 1.87
N THR A 117 -0.46 -13.08 2.00
CA THR A 117 -0.60 -13.70 3.31
C THR A 117 0.64 -13.39 4.15
N ALA A 118 0.45 -13.40 5.45
CA ALA A 118 1.52 -13.06 6.37
C ALA A 118 1.39 -13.88 7.63
N ALA A 119 2.52 -14.04 8.34
CA ALA A 119 2.48 -14.56 9.69
C ALA A 119 1.71 -13.56 10.56
N PRO A 120 1.20 -14.00 11.71
CA PRO A 120 0.51 -13.07 12.59
C PRO A 120 1.40 -11.89 12.95
N MET A 121 0.78 -10.72 13.04
CA MET A 121 1.49 -9.50 13.37
C MET A 121 2.03 -9.59 14.79
N VAL A 122 3.32 -9.26 14.92
CA VAL A 122 3.96 -9.26 16.24
C VAL A 122 3.67 -7.92 16.89
N PRO A 123 3.23 -7.89 18.15
CA PRO A 123 3.03 -6.62 18.83
C PRO A 123 4.33 -5.83 18.88
N GLU A 124 4.21 -4.51 18.81
CA GLU A 124 5.37 -3.68 18.92
C GLU A 124 5.88 -3.76 20.35
N THR A 125 7.13 -4.09 20.49
CA THR A 125 7.74 -4.07 21.79
C THR A 125 9.01 -3.31 21.64
N THR A 126 9.50 -2.82 22.75
CA THR A 126 10.64 -2.02 22.62
C THR A 126 11.88 -2.80 22.78
N ASP A 127 11.81 -3.96 23.29
CA ASP A 127 13.03 -4.57 23.62
C ASP A 127 13.35 -5.73 22.79
N GLU A 128 12.75 -6.05 21.86
CA GLU A 128 12.93 -7.10 21.23
C GLU A 128 13.83 -7.36 20.35
N SER A 129 14.34 -8.15 20.18
CA SER A 129 15.16 -8.54 19.30
C SER A 129 14.67 -9.58 18.63
N PRO A 130 14.39 -9.63 17.65
CA PRO A 130 13.72 -10.51 16.99
C PRO A 130 14.45 -11.50 16.52
N SER A 131 14.77 -11.96 16.56
CA SER A 131 15.32 -12.93 16.26
C SER A 131 14.85 -13.72 15.33
N PHE A 132 14.44 -13.84 14.79
CA PHE A 132 13.97 -14.67 13.94
C PHE A 132 14.32 -14.63 12.86
N ILE A 133 14.59 -14.82 12.50
CA ILE A 133 14.79 -14.95 11.65
C ILE A 133 14.81 -15.57 11.01
N GLN A 134 14.83 -15.72 10.56
CA GLN A 134 14.81 -16.24 9.87
C GLN A 134 14.96 -16.56 9.43
#